data_3c5e3a2ec05c7b68aedd82e02d476d77
#
_entry.id   3c5e3a2ec05c7b68aedd82e02d476d77
#
_cell.length_a   1.000
_cell.length_b   1.000
_cell.length_c   1.000
_cell.angle_alpha   90.00
_cell.angle_beta   90.00
_cell.angle_gamma   90.00
#
_symmetry.space_group_name_H-M   'P 1'
#
loop_
_entity.id
_entity.type
_entity.pdbx_description
1 polymer ?
#
loop_
_entity_poly.entity_id
_entity_poly.type
_entity_poly.pdbx_seq_one_letter_code
_entity_poly.pdbx_strand_id
1 'polypeptide(L)'
;MNRPRVQNSTSTLARAKAQAVAKASAKLKKKPAAKSARKTVKKAWRTAATSDHHELYELSVQTPKEEVEFIDKVFKSITNRLPATFREDFCGTHILSSAWVIRRPTNHAYGVDLDPSVLAWGAARRKQQLSPGAHKRLHIVQGNVLSHKGDLVDVVAAFNFSYYIFKKRAELLRYFKFARTRLKKDGVFFLDCYGGYESFSEQNEERNLDGFTYIWDTAKYNPISGEVLNHIHFKFPDGTQIRKAFTYDWRLWTIAELQELLADAGFQRSTVYWEGTDHATGGGNGIFRKATQGEACAGWIAYIAAEK
;
A
#
# COMPACT_ATOMS: atom_id res chain seq x y z
N MET A 1 22.85 -2.85 40.32
CA MET A 1 22.84 -3.03 38.87
C MET A 1 21.61 -2.35 38.32
N ASN A 2 21.75 -1.13 37.80
CA ASN A 2 20.67 -0.32 37.26
C ASN A 2 20.35 -0.79 35.83
N ARG A 3 19.13 -1.28 35.61
CA ARG A 3 18.61 -1.50 34.25
C ARG A 3 18.25 -0.13 33.61
N PRO A 4 18.71 0.18 32.39
CA PRO A 4 18.28 1.39 31.73
C PRO A 4 16.77 1.30 31.38
N ARG A 5 16.05 2.38 31.68
CA ARG A 5 14.67 2.60 31.23
C ARG A 5 14.66 2.63 29.70
N VAL A 6 13.96 1.68 29.08
CA VAL A 6 13.64 1.72 27.66
C VAL A 6 12.69 2.90 27.44
N GLN A 7 13.17 3.93 26.77
CA GLN A 7 12.34 5.01 26.27
C GLN A 7 11.40 4.43 25.19
N ASN A 8 10.10 4.70 25.32
CA ASN A 8 9.07 4.36 24.35
C ASN A 8 9.44 4.93 22.96
N SER A 9 10.09 4.12 22.13
CA SER A 9 10.23 4.40 20.71
C SER A 9 8.90 4.04 20.04
N THR A 10 8.15 5.04 19.61
CA THR A 10 6.99 4.84 18.74
C THR A 10 7.44 4.15 17.46
N SER A 11 6.84 3.00 17.16
CA SER A 11 7.21 2.06 16.11
C SER A 11 7.35 2.68 14.70
N THR A 12 8.29 2.14 13.94
CA THR A 12 8.80 2.72 12.68
C THR A 12 7.90 2.39 11.47
N LEU A 13 7.13 1.30 11.53
CA LEU A 13 6.33 0.81 10.38
C LEU A 13 5.13 1.74 10.06
N ALA A 14 4.39 2.14 11.10
CA ALA A 14 3.31 3.12 10.97
C ALA A 14 3.85 4.51 10.59
N ARG A 15 5.08 4.84 11.00
CA ARG A 15 5.76 6.10 10.63
C ARG A 15 6.18 6.12 9.17
N ALA A 16 6.66 5.04 8.58
CA ALA A 16 7.14 5.00 7.20
C ALA A 16 6.03 5.32 6.18
N LYS A 17 4.89 4.64 6.21
CA LYS A 17 3.73 5.00 5.36
C LYS A 17 3.09 6.34 5.75
N ALA A 18 3.12 6.72 7.04
CA ALA A 18 2.56 7.98 7.52
C ALA A 18 3.27 9.22 7.00
N GLN A 19 4.59 9.20 6.91
CA GLN A 19 5.35 10.36 6.46
C GLN A 19 5.23 10.58 4.96
N ALA A 20 5.06 9.52 4.16
CA ALA A 20 4.72 9.65 2.76
C ALA A 20 3.37 10.38 2.58
N VAL A 21 2.34 10.02 3.34
CA VAL A 21 1.01 10.68 3.34
C VAL A 21 1.10 12.12 3.87
N ALA A 22 1.84 12.37 4.95
CA ALA A 22 1.98 13.71 5.53
C ALA A 22 2.78 14.67 4.64
N LYS A 23 3.81 14.20 3.92
CA LYS A 23 4.57 15.03 2.96
C LYS A 23 3.76 15.35 1.71
N ALA A 24 2.93 14.45 1.23
CA ALA A 24 1.99 14.71 0.13
C ALA A 24 0.99 15.83 0.50
N SER A 25 0.44 15.76 1.72
CA SER A 25 -0.46 16.81 2.26
C SER A 25 0.24 18.15 2.50
N ALA A 26 1.52 18.16 2.87
CA ALA A 26 2.29 19.38 3.13
C ALA A 26 2.72 20.11 1.84
N LYS A 27 3.01 19.38 0.74
CA LYS A 27 3.32 20.01 -0.57
C LYS A 27 2.13 20.76 -1.18
N LEU A 28 0.90 20.36 -0.88
CA LEU A 28 -0.33 21.05 -1.31
C LEU A 28 -0.56 22.38 -0.59
N LYS A 29 0.18 22.69 0.51
CA LYS A 29 -0.02 23.92 1.32
C LYS A 29 0.88 25.10 0.95
N LYS A 30 1.73 25.02 -0.07
CA LYS A 30 2.62 26.13 -0.49
C LYS A 30 2.12 26.80 -1.79
N LYS A 31 1.01 27.55 -1.72
CA LYS A 31 0.75 28.72 -2.55
C LYS A 31 0.51 29.91 -1.63
N PRO A 32 1.06 31.10 -1.90
CA PRO A 32 0.84 32.27 -1.06
C PRO A 32 -0.62 32.70 -1.17
N ALA A 33 -1.33 32.67 -0.04
CA ALA A 33 -2.71 33.07 0.05
C ALA A 33 -2.83 34.59 0.13
N ALA A 34 -3.58 35.18 -0.79
CA ALA A 34 -4.15 36.51 -0.64
C ALA A 34 -5.04 36.53 0.61
N LYS A 35 -4.86 37.56 1.46
CA LYS A 35 -5.63 37.77 2.69
C LYS A 35 -7.10 38.01 2.37
N SER A 36 -7.91 36.97 2.56
CA SER A 36 -9.37 37.08 2.68
C SER A 36 -9.73 36.48 4.03
N ALA A 37 -10.35 37.28 4.90
CA ALA A 37 -10.84 36.82 6.20
C ALA A 37 -11.98 35.82 6.01
N ARG A 38 -11.64 34.54 5.87
CA ARG A 38 -12.60 33.42 5.94
C ARG A 38 -12.81 33.07 7.40
N LYS A 39 -14.03 33.22 7.91
CA LYS A 39 -14.49 32.57 9.13
C LYS A 39 -14.07 31.10 9.07
N THR A 40 -13.17 30.67 9.96
CA THR A 40 -12.83 29.26 10.14
C THR A 40 -14.06 28.53 10.64
N VAL A 41 -14.77 27.88 9.72
CA VAL A 41 -15.75 26.86 10.10
C VAL A 41 -14.94 25.81 10.85
N LYS A 42 -15.17 25.67 12.16
CA LYS A 42 -14.59 24.55 12.93
C LYS A 42 -14.99 23.27 12.21
N LYS A 43 -14.00 22.55 11.67
CA LYS A 43 -14.22 21.26 11.00
C LYS A 43 -14.93 20.36 11.99
N ALA A 44 -16.11 19.86 11.63
CA ALA A 44 -16.85 18.94 12.48
C ALA A 44 -15.94 17.74 12.84
N TRP A 45 -15.87 17.42 14.12
CA TRP A 45 -15.11 16.26 14.58
C TRP A 45 -15.68 14.99 13.96
N ARG A 46 -14.82 14.11 13.46
CA ARG A 46 -15.20 12.78 13.02
C ARG A 46 -15.53 11.93 14.26
N THR A 47 -16.51 11.05 14.15
CA THR A 47 -16.89 10.06 15.16
C THR A 47 -17.02 8.69 14.51
N ALA A 48 -17.08 7.61 15.30
CA ALA A 48 -17.32 6.28 14.76
C ALA A 48 -18.65 6.17 13.97
N ALA A 49 -19.68 6.87 14.44
CA ALA A 49 -21.01 6.84 13.81
C ALA A 49 -21.08 7.62 12.49
N THR A 50 -20.21 8.60 12.30
CA THR A 50 -20.23 9.49 11.11
C THR A 50 -19.11 9.21 10.11
N SER A 51 -18.27 8.21 10.37
CA SER A 51 -17.11 7.89 9.54
C SER A 51 -17.29 6.56 8.82
N ASP A 52 -16.82 6.52 7.58
CA ASP A 52 -16.74 5.31 6.77
C ASP A 52 -15.35 4.68 6.88
N HIS A 53 -15.27 3.39 7.14
CA HIS A 53 -14.00 2.70 7.37
C HIS A 53 -13.14 2.59 6.10
N HIS A 54 -13.72 2.50 4.91
CA HIS A 54 -12.95 2.51 3.66
C HIS A 54 -12.36 3.89 3.38
N GLU A 55 -13.11 4.98 3.69
CA GLU A 55 -12.55 6.34 3.58
C GLU A 55 -11.38 6.52 4.55
N LEU A 56 -11.53 6.08 5.80
CA LEU A 56 -10.45 6.15 6.78
C LEU A 56 -9.22 5.33 6.35
N TYR A 57 -9.45 4.17 5.73
CA TYR A 57 -8.38 3.35 5.18
C TYR A 57 -7.62 4.08 4.05
N GLU A 58 -8.34 4.64 3.06
CA GLU A 58 -7.71 5.42 1.99
C GLU A 58 -6.86 6.57 2.55
N LEU A 59 -7.36 7.28 3.57
CA LEU A 59 -6.65 8.39 4.21
C LEU A 59 -5.44 7.95 5.05
N SER A 60 -5.43 6.72 5.54
CA SER A 60 -4.42 6.21 6.46
C SER A 60 -3.30 5.44 5.77
N VAL A 61 -3.63 4.65 4.76
CA VAL A 61 -2.74 3.59 4.27
C VAL A 61 -2.28 3.84 2.85
N GLN A 62 -3.09 4.51 2.02
CA GLN A 62 -2.85 4.58 0.59
C GLN A 62 -2.23 5.91 0.15
N THR A 63 -1.24 5.82 -0.74
CA THR A 63 -0.56 6.97 -1.36
C THR A 63 -0.53 6.82 -2.89
N PRO A 64 -1.70 6.77 -3.54
CA PRO A 64 -1.81 6.32 -4.92
C PRO A 64 -1.03 7.18 -5.92
N LYS A 65 -0.86 8.46 -5.65
CA LYS A 65 -0.10 9.35 -6.52
C LYS A 65 1.40 9.03 -6.49
N GLU A 66 1.94 8.85 -5.30
CA GLU A 66 3.33 8.52 -5.05
C GLU A 66 3.66 7.12 -5.59
N GLU A 67 2.74 6.17 -5.43
CA GLU A 67 2.87 4.80 -5.96
C GLU A 67 2.88 4.80 -7.50
N VAL A 68 2.01 5.57 -8.16
CA VAL A 68 2.01 5.72 -9.63
C VAL A 68 3.31 6.37 -10.12
N GLU A 69 3.81 7.39 -9.42
CA GLU A 69 5.09 8.04 -9.76
C GLU A 69 6.28 7.10 -9.59
N PHE A 70 6.27 6.28 -8.55
CA PHE A 70 7.27 5.24 -8.33
C PHE A 70 7.27 4.20 -9.44
N ILE A 71 6.10 3.65 -9.79
CA ILE A 71 5.93 2.68 -10.89
C ILE A 71 6.43 3.27 -12.20
N ASP A 72 6.02 4.48 -12.56
CA ASP A 72 6.46 5.16 -13.80
C ASP A 72 7.98 5.27 -13.87
N LYS A 73 8.60 5.73 -12.77
CA LYS A 73 10.05 5.93 -12.67
C LYS A 73 10.82 4.62 -12.81
N VAL A 74 10.40 3.60 -12.07
CA VAL A 74 11.07 2.29 -12.06
C VAL A 74 10.88 1.58 -13.40
N PHE A 75 9.66 1.51 -13.91
CA PHE A 75 9.37 0.88 -15.19
C PHE A 75 10.16 1.54 -16.32
N LYS A 76 10.19 2.88 -16.38
CA LYS A 76 10.97 3.63 -17.37
C LYS A 76 12.47 3.34 -17.26
N SER A 77 13.00 3.17 -16.04
CA SER A 77 14.42 2.84 -15.86
C SER A 77 14.78 1.44 -16.33
N ILE A 78 13.83 0.52 -16.39
CA ILE A 78 14.00 -0.87 -16.84
C ILE A 78 13.82 -0.97 -18.35
N THR A 79 12.78 -0.31 -18.91
CA THR A 79 12.31 -0.55 -20.28
C THR A 79 12.58 0.60 -21.26
N ASN A 80 13.09 1.74 -20.78
CA ASN A 80 13.28 3.00 -21.52
C ASN A 80 11.99 3.62 -22.09
N ARG A 81 10.81 3.16 -21.68
CA ARG A 81 9.51 3.70 -22.06
C ARG A 81 8.60 3.89 -20.83
N LEU A 82 7.51 4.63 -20.96
CA LEU A 82 6.48 4.71 -19.93
C LEU A 82 5.49 3.55 -20.09
N PRO A 83 4.97 3.00 -18.98
CA PRO A 83 3.90 2.01 -19.02
C PRO A 83 2.56 2.69 -19.32
N ALA A 84 1.68 2.00 -20.06
CA ALA A 84 0.35 2.49 -20.38
C ALA A 84 -0.77 1.63 -19.76
N THR A 85 -0.53 0.32 -19.65
CA THR A 85 -1.53 -0.63 -19.16
C THR A 85 -1.11 -1.18 -17.79
N PHE A 86 -2.03 -1.15 -16.84
CA PHE A 86 -1.82 -1.46 -15.44
C PHE A 86 -2.88 -2.44 -14.95
N ARG A 87 -2.46 -3.47 -14.23
CA ARG A 87 -3.36 -4.36 -13.49
C ARG A 87 -3.03 -4.26 -12.00
N GLU A 88 -4.05 -3.97 -11.20
CA GLU A 88 -4.02 -3.99 -9.76
C GLU A 88 -4.72 -5.25 -9.25
N ASP A 89 -3.95 -6.20 -8.74
CA ASP A 89 -4.49 -7.35 -8.01
C ASP A 89 -4.79 -6.94 -6.57
N PHE A 90 -5.91 -7.42 -6.00
CA PHE A 90 -6.43 -7.01 -4.70
C PHE A 90 -6.76 -5.51 -4.65
N CYS A 91 -7.44 -5.01 -5.66
CA CYS A 91 -7.59 -3.56 -5.86
C CYS A 91 -8.47 -2.86 -4.83
N GLY A 92 -9.26 -3.58 -4.04
CA GLY A 92 -10.12 -3.02 -3.00
C GLY A 92 -11.00 -1.88 -3.51
N THR A 93 -10.80 -0.67 -2.97
CA THR A 93 -11.49 0.56 -3.41
C THR A 93 -11.01 1.09 -4.77
N HIS A 94 -10.06 0.43 -5.40
CA HIS A 94 -9.40 0.75 -6.68
C HIS A 94 -8.92 2.21 -6.81
N ILE A 95 -8.48 2.81 -5.71
CA ILE A 95 -7.97 4.18 -5.71
C ILE A 95 -6.68 4.31 -6.52
N LEU A 96 -5.78 3.31 -6.45
CA LEU A 96 -4.54 3.28 -7.21
C LEU A 96 -4.80 3.13 -8.71
N SER A 97 -5.68 2.21 -9.12
CA SER A 97 -6.15 2.07 -10.49
C SER A 97 -6.76 3.37 -11.02
N SER A 98 -7.48 4.11 -10.16
CA SER A 98 -8.05 5.42 -10.50
C SER A 98 -6.99 6.49 -10.69
N ALA A 99 -5.99 6.54 -9.81
CA ALA A 99 -4.85 7.44 -9.95
C ALA A 99 -4.05 7.16 -11.23
N TRP A 100 -3.95 5.88 -11.62
CA TRP A 100 -3.30 5.47 -12.86
C TRP A 100 -3.96 6.06 -14.11
N VAL A 101 -5.30 5.96 -14.25
CA VAL A 101 -6.02 6.50 -15.40
C VAL A 101 -6.09 8.02 -15.41
N ILE A 102 -5.99 8.68 -14.23
CA ILE A 102 -5.90 10.14 -14.13
C ILE A 102 -4.52 10.64 -14.60
N ARG A 103 -3.46 9.86 -14.38
CA ARG A 103 -2.08 10.26 -14.65
C ARG A 103 -1.83 10.67 -16.10
N ARG A 104 -2.41 9.93 -17.07
CA ARG A 104 -2.26 10.17 -18.51
C ARG A 104 -3.50 9.74 -19.29
N PRO A 105 -3.87 10.43 -20.37
CA PRO A 105 -5.03 10.04 -21.19
C PRO A 105 -4.84 8.72 -21.95
N THR A 106 -3.62 8.23 -22.07
CA THR A 106 -3.28 6.93 -22.69
C THR A 106 -3.28 5.76 -21.72
N ASN A 107 -3.42 6.02 -20.41
CA ASN A 107 -3.37 4.97 -19.40
C ASN A 107 -4.69 4.22 -19.28
N HIS A 108 -4.61 2.89 -19.22
CA HIS A 108 -5.72 1.97 -18.90
C HIS A 108 -5.40 1.21 -17.62
N ALA A 109 -6.38 0.99 -16.78
CA ALA A 109 -6.25 0.21 -15.55
C ALA A 109 -7.30 -0.89 -15.46
N TYR A 110 -6.86 -2.04 -14.94
CA TYR A 110 -7.67 -3.24 -14.69
C TYR A 110 -7.53 -3.61 -13.20
N GLY A 111 -8.55 -3.33 -12.40
CA GLY A 111 -8.58 -3.70 -10.98
C GLY A 111 -9.29 -5.03 -10.79
N VAL A 112 -8.72 -5.94 -10.01
CA VAL A 112 -9.30 -7.25 -9.69
C VAL A 112 -9.39 -7.42 -8.18
N ASP A 113 -10.58 -7.67 -7.67
CA ASP A 113 -10.82 -8.00 -6.26
C ASP A 113 -11.95 -9.02 -6.13
N LEU A 114 -11.97 -9.78 -5.04
CA LEU A 114 -13.02 -10.77 -4.74
C LEU A 114 -14.25 -10.16 -4.07
N ASP A 115 -14.05 -9.08 -3.30
CA ASP A 115 -15.11 -8.51 -2.46
C ASP A 115 -15.99 -7.53 -3.25
N PRO A 116 -17.27 -7.93 -3.57
CA PRO A 116 -18.18 -7.07 -4.30
C PRO A 116 -18.56 -5.80 -3.52
N SER A 117 -18.50 -5.81 -2.19
CA SER A 117 -18.92 -4.68 -1.36
C SER A 117 -17.90 -3.54 -1.44
N VAL A 118 -16.61 -3.84 -1.33
CA VAL A 118 -15.56 -2.84 -1.47
C VAL A 118 -15.47 -2.30 -2.90
N LEU A 119 -15.67 -3.16 -3.91
CA LEU A 119 -15.72 -2.73 -5.31
C LEU A 119 -16.87 -1.76 -5.57
N ALA A 120 -18.06 -2.06 -5.03
CA ALA A 120 -19.24 -1.19 -5.17
C ALA A 120 -19.04 0.16 -4.46
N TRP A 121 -18.45 0.15 -3.26
CA TRP A 121 -18.10 1.37 -2.52
C TRP A 121 -17.12 2.24 -3.33
N GLY A 122 -16.06 1.63 -3.83
CA GLY A 122 -15.08 2.31 -4.68
C GLY A 122 -15.72 2.90 -5.94
N ALA A 123 -16.56 2.13 -6.66
CA ALA A 123 -17.24 2.58 -7.86
C ALA A 123 -18.13 3.81 -7.61
N ALA A 124 -18.91 3.82 -6.53
CA ALA A 124 -19.76 4.96 -6.15
C ALA A 124 -18.91 6.23 -5.89
N ARG A 125 -17.77 6.09 -5.21
CA ARG A 125 -16.88 7.21 -4.91
C ARG A 125 -16.14 7.72 -6.15
N ARG A 126 -15.63 6.83 -7.01
CA ARG A 126 -14.90 7.19 -8.25
C ARG A 126 -15.80 7.82 -9.31
N LYS A 127 -17.08 7.48 -9.35
CA LYS A 127 -18.06 8.12 -10.23
C LYS A 127 -18.08 9.64 -10.08
N GLN A 128 -17.83 10.16 -8.88
CA GLN A 128 -17.80 11.59 -8.60
C GLN A 128 -16.42 12.23 -8.83
N GLN A 129 -15.37 11.45 -8.89
CA GLN A 129 -13.97 11.92 -8.92
C GLN A 129 -13.33 11.85 -10.31
N LEU A 130 -13.80 10.93 -11.16
CA LEU A 130 -13.23 10.69 -12.48
C LEU A 130 -13.99 11.45 -13.57
N SER A 131 -13.23 12.01 -14.53
CA SER A 131 -13.82 12.49 -15.77
C SER A 131 -14.41 11.33 -16.59
N PRO A 132 -15.39 11.57 -17.50
CA PRO A 132 -15.93 10.51 -18.34
C PRO A 132 -14.87 9.75 -19.15
N GLY A 133 -13.83 10.45 -19.63
CA GLY A 133 -12.73 9.84 -20.37
C GLY A 133 -11.84 8.97 -19.49
N ALA A 134 -11.58 9.35 -18.24
CA ALA A 134 -10.83 8.52 -17.30
C ALA A 134 -11.64 7.28 -16.89
N HIS A 135 -12.95 7.46 -16.68
CA HIS A 135 -13.84 6.37 -16.29
C HIS A 135 -13.93 5.25 -17.34
N LYS A 136 -13.94 5.62 -18.64
CA LYS A 136 -13.92 4.63 -19.74
C LYS A 136 -12.65 3.77 -19.80
N ARG A 137 -11.56 4.20 -19.17
CA ARG A 137 -10.26 3.53 -19.16
C ARG A 137 -9.97 2.76 -17.86
N LEU A 138 -10.92 2.80 -16.92
CA LEU A 138 -10.89 2.07 -15.65
C LEU A 138 -11.81 0.86 -15.74
N HIS A 139 -11.24 -0.35 -15.70
CA HIS A 139 -11.94 -1.61 -15.80
C HIS A 139 -11.83 -2.35 -14.47
N ILE A 140 -12.94 -2.45 -13.74
CA ILE A 140 -12.97 -3.13 -12.44
C ILE A 140 -13.74 -4.42 -12.56
N VAL A 141 -13.14 -5.49 -12.05
CA VAL A 141 -13.66 -6.85 -12.18
C VAL A 141 -13.73 -7.51 -10.80
N GLN A 142 -14.91 -7.99 -10.45
CA GLN A 142 -15.03 -8.95 -9.37
C GLN A 142 -14.48 -10.30 -9.83
N GLY A 143 -13.35 -10.73 -9.28
CA GLY A 143 -12.68 -11.93 -9.73
C GLY A 143 -11.54 -12.38 -8.80
N ASN A 144 -11.13 -13.62 -9.02
CA ASN A 144 -10.01 -14.20 -8.30
C ASN A 144 -8.70 -13.88 -9.03
N VAL A 145 -7.74 -13.28 -8.33
CA VAL A 145 -6.41 -12.93 -8.86
C VAL A 145 -5.62 -14.14 -9.36
N LEU A 146 -5.97 -15.35 -8.91
CA LEU A 146 -5.35 -16.61 -9.34
C LEU A 146 -5.91 -17.16 -10.67
N SER A 147 -7.00 -16.62 -11.19
CA SER A 147 -7.69 -17.18 -12.37
C SER A 147 -8.20 -16.15 -13.38
N HIS A 148 -8.43 -14.88 -12.97
CA HIS A 148 -8.91 -13.85 -13.86
C HIS A 148 -7.84 -13.46 -14.90
N LYS A 149 -8.04 -13.84 -16.15
CA LYS A 149 -7.04 -13.67 -17.21
C LYS A 149 -6.93 -12.22 -17.70
N GLY A 150 -7.97 -11.62 -18.25
CA GLY A 150 -7.89 -10.27 -18.83
C GLY A 150 -6.80 -10.08 -19.90
N ASP A 151 -6.57 -8.84 -20.29
CA ASP A 151 -5.53 -8.48 -21.25
C ASP A 151 -4.13 -8.54 -20.63
N LEU A 152 -3.09 -8.64 -21.49
CA LEU A 152 -1.71 -8.51 -21.07
C LEU A 152 -1.40 -7.02 -20.80
N VAL A 153 -0.74 -6.76 -19.70
CA VAL A 153 -0.43 -5.40 -19.24
C VAL A 153 1.08 -5.13 -19.15
N ASP A 154 1.45 -3.85 -19.13
CA ASP A 154 2.82 -3.42 -18.88
C ASP A 154 3.22 -3.66 -17.43
N VAL A 155 2.28 -3.43 -16.51
CA VAL A 155 2.50 -3.51 -15.07
C VAL A 155 1.40 -4.33 -14.40
N VAL A 156 1.80 -5.30 -13.57
CA VAL A 156 0.95 -5.87 -12.52
C VAL A 156 1.44 -5.36 -11.18
N ALA A 157 0.55 -4.98 -10.28
CA ALA A 157 0.89 -4.61 -8.91
C ALA A 157 0.00 -5.33 -7.90
N ALA A 158 0.61 -5.74 -6.78
CA ALA A 158 -0.08 -6.24 -5.59
C ALA A 158 0.50 -5.51 -4.38
N PHE A 159 -0.17 -4.43 -3.97
CA PHE A 159 0.29 -3.54 -2.90
C PHE A 159 -0.52 -3.73 -1.61
N ASN A 160 -0.10 -3.02 -0.57
CA ASN A 160 -0.63 -3.11 0.78
C ASN A 160 -0.51 -4.52 1.36
N PHE A 161 0.56 -5.24 0.96
CA PHE A 161 0.90 -6.60 1.44
C PHE A 161 -0.20 -7.63 1.17
N SER A 162 -1.14 -7.35 0.27
CA SER A 162 -2.36 -8.16 0.09
C SER A 162 -2.08 -9.62 -0.26
N TYR A 163 -0.98 -9.91 -0.95
CA TYR A 163 -0.58 -11.28 -1.30
C TYR A 163 -0.09 -12.12 -0.10
N TYR A 164 0.09 -11.51 1.09
CA TYR A 164 0.42 -12.22 2.34
C TYR A 164 -0.70 -13.16 2.80
N ILE A 165 -1.91 -13.06 2.23
CA ILE A 165 -2.99 -14.03 2.42
C ILE A 165 -2.60 -15.44 1.97
N PHE A 166 -1.66 -15.58 1.02
CA PHE A 166 -1.13 -16.85 0.57
C PHE A 166 -0.09 -17.35 1.57
N LYS A 167 -0.54 -18.05 2.59
CA LYS A 167 0.31 -18.50 3.70
C LYS A 167 1.24 -19.65 3.34
N LYS A 168 0.91 -20.46 2.34
CA LYS A 168 1.73 -21.58 1.89
C LYS A 168 2.60 -21.16 0.71
N ARG A 169 3.88 -21.58 0.75
CA ARG A 169 4.83 -21.32 -0.34
C ARG A 169 4.28 -21.70 -1.72
N ALA A 170 3.65 -22.87 -1.81
CA ALA A 170 3.08 -23.34 -3.08
C ALA A 170 1.94 -22.45 -3.61
N GLU A 171 1.14 -21.87 -2.71
CA GLU A 171 0.05 -20.95 -3.10
C GLU A 171 0.59 -19.62 -3.59
N LEU A 172 1.58 -19.04 -2.87
CA LEU A 172 2.23 -17.80 -3.27
C LEU A 172 3.00 -17.98 -4.59
N LEU A 173 3.70 -19.09 -4.76
CA LEU A 173 4.35 -19.43 -6.03
C LEU A 173 3.35 -19.54 -7.19
N ARG A 174 2.20 -20.18 -6.96
CA ARG A 174 1.13 -20.27 -7.96
C ARG A 174 0.61 -18.87 -8.35
N TYR A 175 0.45 -17.98 -7.36
CA TYR A 175 0.06 -16.61 -7.62
C TYR A 175 1.12 -15.87 -8.46
N PHE A 176 2.39 -15.93 -8.09
CA PHE A 176 3.46 -15.27 -8.84
C PHE A 176 3.59 -15.79 -10.28
N LYS A 177 3.47 -17.11 -10.47
CA LYS A 177 3.41 -17.71 -11.82
C LYS A 177 2.24 -17.15 -12.62
N PHE A 178 1.06 -17.04 -12.01
CA PHE A 178 -0.11 -16.51 -12.68
C PHE A 178 0.06 -15.02 -13.01
N ALA A 179 0.49 -14.18 -12.07
CA ALA A 179 0.76 -12.76 -12.28
C ALA A 179 1.75 -12.54 -13.44
N ARG A 180 2.83 -13.35 -13.50
CA ARG A 180 3.78 -13.32 -14.62
C ARG A 180 3.12 -13.57 -15.97
N THR A 181 2.12 -14.46 -16.06
CA THR A 181 1.41 -14.71 -17.32
C THR A 181 0.55 -13.53 -17.77
N ARG A 182 0.24 -12.58 -16.88
CA ARG A 182 -0.57 -11.38 -17.21
C ARG A 182 0.27 -10.24 -17.74
N LEU A 183 1.58 -10.32 -17.66
CA LEU A 183 2.50 -9.32 -18.15
C LEU A 183 2.79 -9.46 -19.64
N LYS A 184 3.00 -8.35 -20.36
CA LYS A 184 3.63 -8.28 -21.66
C LYS A 184 5.09 -8.78 -21.56
N LYS A 185 5.76 -8.94 -22.71
CA LYS A 185 7.13 -9.49 -22.77
C LYS A 185 8.13 -8.70 -21.91
N ASP A 186 8.02 -7.37 -21.91
CA ASP A 186 8.86 -6.44 -21.13
C ASP A 186 8.12 -5.91 -19.88
N GLY A 187 7.10 -6.61 -19.44
CA GLY A 187 6.29 -6.20 -18.30
C GLY A 187 6.98 -6.41 -16.95
N VAL A 188 6.55 -5.64 -15.96
CA VAL A 188 7.11 -5.65 -14.61
C VAL A 188 6.03 -5.88 -13.57
N PHE A 189 6.30 -6.77 -12.62
CA PHE A 189 5.46 -7.03 -11.46
C PHE A 189 5.98 -6.27 -10.26
N PHE A 190 5.11 -5.50 -9.61
CA PHE A 190 5.43 -4.71 -8.42
C PHE A 190 4.76 -5.26 -7.18
N LEU A 191 5.53 -5.39 -6.11
CA LEU A 191 5.10 -5.81 -4.78
C LEU A 191 5.59 -4.82 -3.75
N ASP A 192 4.85 -4.60 -2.67
CA ASP A 192 5.39 -4.03 -1.44
C ASP A 192 5.56 -5.13 -0.39
N CYS A 193 6.49 -4.94 0.53
CA CYS A 193 6.71 -5.82 1.67
C CYS A 193 7.17 -5.00 2.88
N TYR A 194 6.93 -5.55 4.06
CA TYR A 194 7.36 -4.95 5.32
C TYR A 194 8.04 -5.98 6.21
N GLY A 195 8.83 -5.51 7.15
CA GLY A 195 9.49 -6.31 8.15
C GLY A 195 10.18 -5.43 9.19
N GLY A 196 11.19 -5.97 9.83
CA GLY A 196 11.88 -5.37 10.96
C GLY A 196 11.61 -6.19 12.23
N TYR A 197 12.42 -6.00 13.29
CA TYR A 197 12.28 -6.81 14.49
C TYR A 197 10.98 -6.57 15.26
N GLU A 198 10.31 -5.42 15.08
CA GLU A 198 9.00 -5.14 15.68
C GLU A 198 7.84 -5.82 14.92
N SER A 199 8.04 -6.25 13.67
CA SER A 199 7.00 -6.96 12.91
C SER A 199 6.65 -8.35 13.49
N PHE A 200 7.51 -8.87 14.37
CA PHE A 200 7.31 -10.12 15.11
C PHE A 200 6.73 -9.91 16.51
N SER A 201 6.46 -8.67 16.90
CA SER A 201 5.99 -8.33 18.25
C SER A 201 4.48 -8.08 18.27
N GLU A 202 3.78 -8.71 19.21
CA GLU A 202 2.38 -8.42 19.47
C GLU A 202 2.28 -7.05 20.15
N GLN A 203 1.82 -6.03 19.38
CA GLN A 203 1.80 -4.63 19.81
C GLN A 203 0.85 -3.78 18.98
N ASN A 204 0.52 -2.61 19.52
CA ASN A 204 -0.25 -1.59 18.82
C ASN A 204 0.63 -0.43 18.41
N GLU A 205 0.47 0.01 17.16
CA GLU A 205 1.10 1.19 16.61
C GLU A 205 0.06 2.25 16.32
N GLU A 206 0.14 3.39 17.01
CA GLU A 206 -0.82 4.48 16.86
C GLU A 206 -0.25 5.62 16.00
N ARG A 207 -1.09 6.14 15.11
CA ARG A 207 -0.78 7.30 14.28
C ARG A 207 -1.94 8.28 14.26
N ASN A 208 -1.69 9.51 14.73
CA ASN A 208 -2.66 10.59 14.70
C ASN A 208 -2.78 11.19 13.31
N LEU A 209 -4.00 11.25 12.80
CA LEU A 209 -4.39 11.86 11.53
C LEU A 209 -5.38 13.01 11.76
N ASP A 210 -5.82 13.66 10.68
CA ASP A 210 -6.76 14.77 10.79
C ASP A 210 -8.17 14.27 11.19
N GLY A 211 -8.46 14.36 12.47
CA GLY A 211 -9.74 14.01 13.07
C GLY A 211 -9.89 12.57 13.52
N PHE A 212 -8.85 11.75 13.50
CA PHE A 212 -8.86 10.39 14.02
C PHE A 212 -7.44 9.85 14.27
N THR A 213 -7.36 8.76 15.02
CA THR A 213 -6.12 7.98 15.21
C THR A 213 -6.29 6.63 14.50
N TYR A 214 -5.36 6.33 13.60
CA TYR A 214 -5.19 5.02 13.01
C TYR A 214 -4.39 4.14 13.96
N ILE A 215 -4.82 2.90 14.16
CA ILE A 215 -4.15 1.92 15.02
C ILE A 215 -3.91 0.65 14.20
N TRP A 216 -2.64 0.30 14.03
CA TRP A 216 -2.21 -1.00 13.54
C TRP A 216 -1.98 -1.91 14.74
N ASP A 217 -2.73 -2.99 14.83
CA ASP A 217 -2.68 -3.96 15.93
C ASP A 217 -2.13 -5.29 15.40
N THR A 218 -0.89 -5.62 15.76
CA THR A 218 -0.34 -6.96 15.60
C THR A 218 -0.84 -7.81 16.77
N ALA A 219 -2.04 -8.38 16.61
CA ALA A 219 -2.76 -9.06 17.67
C ALA A 219 -2.18 -10.44 18.02
N LYS A 220 -1.49 -11.10 17.06
CA LYS A 220 -0.87 -12.41 17.28
C LYS A 220 0.23 -12.66 16.24
N TYR A 221 1.32 -13.27 16.68
CA TYR A 221 2.37 -13.80 15.83
C TYR A 221 2.74 -15.23 16.22
N ASN A 222 2.88 -16.12 15.26
CA ASN A 222 3.34 -17.51 15.48
C ASN A 222 4.74 -17.70 14.87
N PRO A 223 5.80 -17.79 15.68
CA PRO A 223 7.17 -17.89 15.18
C PRO A 223 7.48 -19.23 14.46
N ILE A 224 6.66 -20.26 14.65
CA ILE A 224 6.85 -21.56 13.98
C ILE A 224 6.35 -21.50 12.52
N SER A 225 5.18 -20.90 12.29
CA SER A 225 4.56 -20.83 10.97
C SER A 225 4.81 -19.53 10.24
N GLY A 226 5.26 -18.47 10.94
CA GLY A 226 5.34 -17.12 10.43
C GLY A 226 3.97 -16.45 10.24
N GLU A 227 2.89 -17.07 10.73
CA GLU A 227 1.55 -16.50 10.63
C GLU A 227 1.37 -15.33 11.58
N VAL A 228 0.70 -14.29 11.07
CA VAL A 228 0.43 -13.06 11.80
C VAL A 228 -1.03 -12.67 11.62
N LEU A 229 -1.67 -12.30 12.74
CA LEU A 229 -3.02 -11.74 12.75
C LEU A 229 -2.92 -10.26 13.06
N ASN A 230 -3.32 -9.43 12.10
CA ASN A 230 -3.32 -7.99 12.26
C ASN A 230 -4.73 -7.43 12.18
N HIS A 231 -4.96 -6.33 12.92
CA HIS A 231 -6.19 -5.55 12.82
C HIS A 231 -5.87 -4.08 12.56
N ILE A 232 -6.80 -3.40 11.89
CA ILE A 232 -6.84 -1.95 11.85
C ILE A 232 -8.01 -1.49 12.72
N HIS A 233 -7.74 -0.51 13.59
CA HIS A 233 -8.75 0.19 14.36
C HIS A 233 -8.68 1.69 14.09
N PHE A 234 -9.80 2.38 14.30
CA PHE A 234 -9.85 3.83 14.25
C PHE A 234 -10.44 4.36 15.56
N LYS A 235 -9.74 5.32 16.17
CA LYS A 235 -10.16 5.99 17.41
C LYS A 235 -10.39 7.47 17.11
N PHE A 236 -11.44 8.03 17.70
CA PHE A 236 -11.86 9.40 17.46
C PHE A 236 -11.68 10.29 18.70
N PRO A 237 -11.58 11.62 18.52
CA PRO A 237 -11.38 12.55 19.64
C PRO A 237 -12.49 12.55 20.69
N ASP A 238 -13.71 12.12 20.32
CA ASP A 238 -14.83 11.95 21.26
C ASP A 238 -14.76 10.65 22.07
N GLY A 239 -13.70 9.85 21.90
CA GLY A 239 -13.49 8.57 22.55
C GLY A 239 -14.16 7.38 21.87
N THR A 240 -14.98 7.59 20.85
CA THR A 240 -15.57 6.48 20.06
C THR A 240 -14.52 5.78 19.22
N GLN A 241 -14.77 4.51 18.84
CA GLN A 241 -13.84 3.68 18.09
C GLN A 241 -14.57 2.81 17.05
N ILE A 242 -13.96 2.61 15.90
CA ILE A 242 -14.28 1.49 15.00
C ILE A 242 -13.21 0.42 15.24
N ARG A 243 -13.58 -0.64 15.94
CA ARG A 243 -12.68 -1.73 16.27
C ARG A 243 -12.70 -2.80 15.18
N LYS A 244 -11.52 -3.35 14.86
CA LYS A 244 -11.34 -4.38 13.80
C LYS A 244 -12.03 -3.98 12.50
N ALA A 245 -11.83 -2.71 12.11
CA ALA A 245 -12.32 -2.19 10.84
C ALA A 245 -11.84 -3.06 9.67
N PHE A 246 -10.60 -3.56 9.79
CA PHE A 246 -10.02 -4.56 8.89
C PHE A 246 -9.30 -5.62 9.72
N THR A 247 -9.29 -6.85 9.20
CA THR A 247 -8.60 -8.00 9.79
C THR A 247 -7.81 -8.71 8.71
N TYR A 248 -6.54 -8.96 8.99
CA TYR A 248 -5.60 -9.61 8.09
C TYR A 248 -5.03 -10.85 8.77
N ASP A 249 -5.35 -12.01 8.25
CA ASP A 249 -4.79 -13.30 8.64
C ASP A 249 -3.76 -13.73 7.60
N TRP A 250 -2.50 -13.33 7.82
CA TRP A 250 -1.41 -13.37 6.88
C TRP A 250 -0.28 -14.32 7.32
N ARG A 251 0.65 -14.56 6.42
CA ARG A 251 2.00 -15.01 6.73
C ARG A 251 2.99 -13.89 6.42
N LEU A 252 3.87 -13.60 7.36
CA LEU A 252 4.96 -12.65 7.15
C LEU A 252 6.03 -13.31 6.27
N TRP A 253 6.29 -12.71 5.12
CA TRP A 253 7.29 -13.18 4.15
C TRP A 253 8.52 -12.28 4.19
N THR A 254 9.72 -12.87 4.21
CA THR A 254 10.97 -12.11 4.10
C THR A 254 11.25 -11.73 2.64
N ILE A 255 12.04 -10.67 2.43
CA ILE A 255 12.47 -10.26 1.07
C ILE A 255 13.20 -11.42 0.37
N ALA A 256 14.05 -12.15 1.09
CA ALA A 256 14.78 -13.29 0.52
C ALA A 256 13.83 -14.38 0.00
N GLU A 257 12.83 -14.81 0.80
CA GLU A 257 11.82 -15.77 0.36
C GLU A 257 11.03 -15.26 -0.87
N LEU A 258 10.67 -13.96 -0.88
CA LEU A 258 9.95 -13.36 -2.01
C LEU A 258 10.78 -13.35 -3.29
N GLN A 259 12.08 -13.02 -3.21
CA GLN A 259 12.97 -13.02 -4.36
C GLN A 259 13.19 -14.44 -4.91
N GLU A 260 13.37 -15.45 -4.03
CA GLU A 260 13.47 -16.86 -4.43
C GLU A 260 12.17 -17.34 -5.10
N LEU A 261 11.01 -17.01 -4.55
CA LEU A 261 9.71 -17.33 -5.13
C LEU A 261 9.47 -16.68 -6.48
N LEU A 262 9.92 -15.44 -6.67
CA LEU A 262 9.85 -14.74 -7.96
C LEU A 262 10.75 -15.43 -9.00
N ALA A 263 11.97 -15.83 -8.61
CA ALA A 263 12.86 -16.61 -9.48
C ALA A 263 12.24 -17.96 -9.86
N ASP A 264 11.66 -18.71 -8.91
CA ASP A 264 10.96 -19.98 -9.15
C ASP A 264 9.69 -19.81 -10.00
N ALA A 265 9.07 -18.61 -9.96
CA ALA A 265 7.97 -18.27 -10.83
C ALA A 265 8.41 -17.94 -12.26
N GLY A 266 9.72 -17.83 -12.50
CA GLY A 266 10.34 -17.59 -13.82
C GLY A 266 10.56 -16.13 -14.15
N PHE A 267 10.51 -15.20 -13.18
CA PHE A 267 10.94 -13.83 -13.39
C PHE A 267 12.46 -13.77 -13.60
N GLN A 268 12.91 -12.97 -14.56
CA GLN A 268 14.33 -12.92 -14.95
C GLN A 268 15.18 -12.22 -13.89
N ARG A 269 14.63 -11.20 -13.24
CA ARG A 269 15.30 -10.39 -12.22
C ARG A 269 14.28 -9.79 -11.26
N SER A 270 14.61 -9.75 -9.98
CA SER A 270 13.87 -9.00 -8.97
C SER A 270 14.80 -7.96 -8.32
N THR A 271 14.37 -6.72 -8.28
CA THR A 271 15.11 -5.60 -7.70
C THR A 271 14.38 -5.05 -6.51
N VAL A 272 15.07 -4.92 -5.39
CA VAL A 272 14.53 -4.32 -4.15
C VAL A 272 14.76 -2.81 -4.19
N TYR A 273 13.73 -2.07 -3.78
CA TYR A 273 13.76 -0.63 -3.57
C TYR A 273 13.48 -0.36 -2.09
N TRP A 274 14.53 0.00 -1.39
CA TRP A 274 14.50 0.24 0.07
C TRP A 274 14.11 1.68 0.37
N GLU A 275 13.27 1.88 1.38
CA GLU A 275 12.91 3.20 1.85
C GLU A 275 14.08 3.84 2.62
N GLY A 276 14.41 5.07 2.30
CA GLY A 276 15.41 5.81 3.05
C GLY A 276 14.88 6.32 4.40
N THR A 277 15.77 6.56 5.34
CA THR A 277 15.44 7.04 6.69
C THR A 277 15.34 8.57 6.72
N ASP A 278 14.35 9.10 7.43
CA ASP A 278 14.26 10.50 7.84
C ASP A 278 15.01 10.65 9.19
N HIS A 279 16.19 11.21 9.13
CA HIS A 279 17.07 11.34 10.32
C HIS A 279 16.48 12.21 11.44
N ALA A 280 15.49 13.07 11.14
CA ALA A 280 14.84 13.91 12.16
C ALA A 280 13.81 13.13 12.99
N THR A 281 13.21 12.09 12.40
CA THR A 281 12.12 11.34 13.04
C THR A 281 12.47 9.86 13.27
N GLY A 282 13.53 9.37 12.65
CA GLY A 282 13.90 7.95 12.66
C GLY A 282 12.99 7.04 11.83
N GLY A 283 12.01 7.61 11.14
CA GLY A 283 11.08 6.85 10.29
C GLY A 283 11.46 6.90 8.81
N GLY A 284 10.68 6.22 7.97
CA GLY A 284 10.86 6.25 6.53
C GLY A 284 10.63 7.65 5.94
N ASN A 285 11.37 8.00 4.89
CA ASN A 285 11.27 9.32 4.27
C ASN A 285 10.39 9.36 2.99
N GLY A 286 9.78 8.24 2.62
CA GLY A 286 8.96 8.07 1.41
C GLY A 286 9.78 8.05 0.11
N ILE A 287 11.10 7.92 0.19
CA ILE A 287 11.99 7.87 -0.98
C ILE A 287 12.60 6.48 -1.10
N PHE A 288 12.19 5.76 -2.12
CA PHE A 288 12.64 4.40 -2.39
C PHE A 288 13.79 4.40 -3.40
N ARG A 289 14.89 3.72 -3.08
CA ARG A 289 16.07 3.57 -3.92
C ARG A 289 16.45 2.12 -4.06
N LYS A 290 16.98 1.75 -5.24
CA LYS A 290 17.54 0.43 -5.47
C LYS A 290 18.59 0.11 -4.41
N ALA A 291 18.46 -1.07 -3.79
CA ALA A 291 19.34 -1.50 -2.71
C ALA A 291 19.62 -3.00 -2.79
N THR A 292 20.83 -3.38 -2.38
CA THR A 292 21.25 -4.77 -2.17
C THR A 292 21.48 -5.07 -0.69
N GLN A 293 21.44 -4.03 0.14
CA GLN A 293 21.53 -4.11 1.59
C GLN A 293 20.46 -3.21 2.20
N GLY A 294 19.84 -3.67 3.27
CA GLY A 294 18.88 -2.93 4.09
C GLY A 294 19.41 -2.76 5.50
N GLU A 295 18.86 -1.78 6.23
CA GLU A 295 19.17 -1.55 7.62
C GLU A 295 18.36 -2.50 8.51
N ALA A 296 19.01 -3.13 9.50
CA ALA A 296 18.35 -3.92 10.53
C ALA A 296 17.68 -3.00 11.55
N CYS A 297 16.47 -2.54 11.28
CA CYS A 297 15.72 -1.58 12.09
C CYS A 297 14.41 -2.18 12.61
N ALA A 298 13.72 -1.41 13.46
CA ALA A 298 12.48 -1.83 14.12
C ALA A 298 11.37 -2.17 13.12
N GLY A 299 11.20 -1.34 12.09
CA GLY A 299 10.24 -1.55 11.02
C GLY A 299 10.71 -0.90 9.73
N TRP A 300 10.46 -1.56 8.61
CA TRP A 300 10.79 -1.06 7.27
C TRP A 300 9.72 -1.45 6.25
N ILE A 301 9.66 -0.68 5.18
CA ILE A 301 8.91 -1.00 3.97
C ILE A 301 9.87 -1.01 2.78
N ALA A 302 9.68 -1.97 1.88
CA ALA A 302 10.39 -2.02 0.62
C ALA A 302 9.43 -2.34 -0.52
N TYR A 303 9.77 -1.91 -1.74
CA TYR A 303 9.15 -2.40 -2.95
C TYR A 303 10.06 -3.40 -3.65
N ILE A 304 9.45 -4.34 -4.36
CA ILE A 304 10.14 -5.27 -5.25
C ILE A 304 9.59 -5.07 -6.65
N ALA A 305 10.46 -4.87 -7.63
CA ALA A 305 10.11 -4.87 -9.06
C ALA A 305 10.70 -6.13 -9.70
N ALA A 306 9.82 -6.99 -10.23
CA ALA A 306 10.20 -8.25 -10.86
C ALA A 306 9.95 -8.19 -12.37
N GLU A 307 11.00 -8.40 -13.16
CA GLU A 307 11.01 -8.32 -14.61
C GLU A 307 10.62 -9.67 -15.22
N LYS A 308 9.68 -9.68 -16.16
CA LYS A 308 9.19 -10.91 -16.80
C LYS A 308 10.35 -11.62 -17.55
#